data_990544f8ec3a4fb0b74ddf6eede51e91
#
_entry.id   990544f8ec3a4fb0b74ddf6eede51e91
#
_cell.length_a   1.000
_cell.length_b   1.000
_cell.length_c   1.000
_cell.angle_alpha   90.00
_cell.angle_beta   90.00
_cell.angle_gamma   90.00
#
_symmetry.space_group_name_H-M   'P 1'
#
loop_
_entity.id
_entity.type
_entity.pdbx_description
1 polymer ?
#
loop_
_entity_poly.entity_id
_entity_poly.type
_entity_poly.pdbx_seq_one_letter_code
_entity_poly.pdbx_strand_id
1 'polypeptide(L)'
;MASHEEQANAAATETAPTPLYPGWPSTTLNESTPESDRHRSAECHQPHDSVHLGPHTAQFLPPHHDRVSELMDDLVAFASRDDLPLFAQTAIAHAQFETIHPFPDGNGRVGRALFQAMLRAGKLTHNVAVPVSAGLLHDTSQYFESLNAYRSGDIAPIIRSIAEASFAAVHNGRILVLDLETVQVDWRGRINARRDSAVHRLVGVLLRQPVIGAAAAAAELGVSTVNAQVAIDRLVNADVLTQITDGRRNRIWLAKDVVRVLDEFGARAKRRR
;
A
#
# COMPACT_ATOMS: atom_id res chain seq x y z
N MET A 1 -63.26 -10.03 14.58
CA MET A 1 -61.94 -9.81 15.20
C MET A 1 -61.00 -10.89 14.67
N ALA A 2 -60.35 -10.65 13.58
CA ALA A 2 -59.33 -11.50 12.99
C ALA A 2 -57.99 -10.77 13.17
N SER A 3 -57.05 -11.46 13.71
CA SER A 3 -55.82 -10.99 14.32
C SER A 3 -54.81 -10.41 13.32
N HIS A 4 -54.14 -9.37 13.76
CA HIS A 4 -53.07 -8.59 13.09
C HIS A 4 -51.78 -9.36 12.79
N GLU A 5 -51.75 -10.68 12.84
CA GLU A 5 -50.55 -11.51 12.64
C GLU A 5 -50.36 -12.08 11.22
N GLU A 6 -51.30 -11.87 10.30
CA GLU A 6 -51.27 -12.50 8.97
C GLU A 6 -50.77 -11.55 7.85
N GLN A 7 -50.39 -10.31 8.17
CA GLN A 7 -49.90 -9.33 7.20
C GLN A 7 -48.38 -9.04 7.22
N ALA A 8 -47.62 -9.74 8.03
CA ALA A 8 -46.18 -9.49 8.16
C ALA A 8 -45.25 -10.47 7.37
N ASN A 9 -45.82 -11.34 6.53
CA ASN A 9 -45.03 -12.38 5.86
C ASN A 9 -45.10 -12.34 4.32
N ALA A 10 -45.35 -11.17 3.73
CA ALA A 10 -45.31 -10.99 2.30
C ALA A 10 -44.36 -9.81 1.98
N ALA A 11 -43.20 -10.10 1.48
CA ALA A 11 -42.27 -9.26 0.73
C ALA A 11 -40.86 -9.15 1.37
N ALA A 12 -40.12 -10.23 1.35
CA ALA A 12 -38.70 -10.15 1.21
C ALA A 12 -38.27 -11.17 0.13
N THR A 13 -38.69 -10.92 -1.08
CA THR A 13 -37.98 -11.40 -2.27
C THR A 13 -36.74 -10.51 -2.39
N GLU A 14 -35.69 -10.95 -1.77
CA GLU A 14 -34.36 -10.43 -1.95
C GLU A 14 -34.00 -10.61 -3.43
N THR A 15 -34.19 -9.55 -4.21
CA THR A 15 -33.71 -9.48 -5.60
C THR A 15 -32.22 -9.49 -5.55
N ALA A 16 -31.62 -10.57 -6.06
CA ALA A 16 -30.16 -10.65 -6.23
C ALA A 16 -29.64 -9.36 -6.87
N PRO A 17 -28.57 -8.75 -6.38
CA PRO A 17 -28.04 -7.51 -6.92
C PRO A 17 -27.70 -7.70 -8.39
N THR A 18 -28.17 -6.76 -9.23
CA THR A 18 -27.84 -6.74 -10.66
C THR A 18 -26.32 -6.60 -10.79
N PRO A 19 -25.64 -7.46 -11.56
CA PRO A 19 -24.20 -7.34 -11.77
C PRO A 19 -23.87 -5.93 -12.28
N LEU A 20 -22.82 -5.31 -11.74
CA LEU A 20 -22.33 -3.98 -12.15
C LEU A 20 -21.98 -3.91 -13.64
N TYR A 21 -21.77 -5.06 -14.27
CA TYR A 21 -21.48 -5.19 -15.69
C TYR A 21 -22.45 -6.19 -16.32
N PRO A 22 -23.34 -5.76 -17.24
CA PRO A 22 -24.15 -6.66 -18.06
C PRO A 22 -23.22 -7.54 -18.90
N GLY A 23 -23.24 -8.86 -18.68
CA GLY A 23 -22.39 -9.82 -19.38
C GLY A 23 -21.17 -10.30 -18.60
N TRP A 24 -21.01 -9.93 -17.34
CA TRP A 24 -20.08 -10.60 -16.44
C TRP A 24 -20.53 -12.06 -16.24
N PRO A 25 -19.71 -13.06 -16.55
CA PRO A 25 -20.10 -14.45 -16.35
C PRO A 25 -20.28 -14.69 -14.84
N SER A 26 -21.50 -15.07 -14.45
CA SER A 26 -21.71 -15.71 -13.15
C SER A 26 -20.75 -16.88 -13.07
N THR A 27 -19.97 -16.95 -12.00
CA THR A 27 -18.85 -17.91 -11.85
C THR A 27 -19.37 -19.33 -11.70
N THR A 28 -19.93 -19.90 -12.77
CA THR A 28 -20.06 -21.32 -12.95
C THR A 28 -18.96 -21.72 -13.95
N LEU A 29 -17.92 -22.35 -13.43
CA LEU A 29 -16.83 -22.93 -14.20
C LEU A 29 -17.42 -23.88 -15.26
N ASN A 30 -17.38 -23.48 -16.52
CA ASN A 30 -17.78 -24.32 -17.63
C ASN A 30 -16.53 -25.07 -18.14
N GLU A 31 -16.63 -26.37 -18.32
CA GLU A 31 -15.54 -27.33 -18.57
C GLU A 31 -14.81 -27.19 -19.93
N SER A 32 -14.99 -26.10 -20.67
CA SER A 32 -14.50 -25.93 -22.05
C SER A 32 -13.52 -24.79 -22.25
N THR A 33 -12.52 -24.60 -21.37
CA THR A 33 -11.47 -23.59 -21.58
C THR A 33 -10.32 -24.19 -22.43
N PRO A 34 -9.92 -23.55 -23.57
CA PRO A 34 -8.83 -24.01 -24.38
C PRO A 34 -7.48 -24.08 -23.64
N GLU A 35 -6.63 -25.00 -24.03
CA GLU A 35 -5.33 -25.30 -23.38
C GLU A 35 -4.34 -24.12 -23.38
N SER A 36 -4.46 -23.19 -24.37
CA SER A 36 -3.66 -21.97 -24.47
C SER A 36 -3.89 -20.95 -23.34
N ASP A 37 -5.06 -20.98 -22.69
CA ASP A 37 -5.42 -20.03 -21.63
C ASP A 37 -4.98 -20.48 -20.23
N ARG A 38 -4.53 -21.74 -20.09
CA ARG A 38 -4.12 -22.33 -18.81
C ARG A 38 -2.83 -21.73 -18.26
N HIS A 39 -1.93 -21.25 -19.12
CA HIS A 39 -0.66 -20.66 -18.69
C HIS A 39 -0.80 -19.27 -18.06
N ARG A 40 -1.82 -18.50 -18.44
CA ARG A 40 -2.03 -17.16 -17.91
C ARG A 40 -2.74 -17.15 -16.54
N SER A 41 -3.53 -18.18 -16.27
CA SER A 41 -4.32 -18.32 -15.03
C SER A 41 -3.49 -18.81 -13.83
N ALA A 42 -2.28 -19.36 -14.05
CA ALA A 42 -1.47 -19.97 -13.01
C ALA A 42 -0.67 -18.96 -12.15
N GLU A 43 -0.61 -17.67 -12.56
CA GLU A 43 0.21 -16.67 -11.87
C GLU A 43 -0.61 -15.72 -10.97
N CYS A 44 -1.85 -16.06 -10.65
CA CYS A 44 -2.65 -15.27 -9.72
C CYS A 44 -2.11 -15.44 -8.29
N HIS A 45 -1.53 -14.39 -7.78
CA HIS A 45 -0.85 -14.25 -6.50
C HIS A 45 -1.53 -14.98 -5.35
N GLN A 46 -0.86 -16.00 -4.84
CA GLN A 46 -1.04 -16.50 -3.49
C GLN A 46 0.17 -16.14 -2.62
N PRO A 47 -0.01 -15.87 -1.30
CA PRO A 47 1.12 -15.66 -0.42
C PRO A 47 1.93 -16.97 -0.31
N HIS A 48 3.19 -16.84 -0.56
CA HIS A 48 4.33 -17.72 -0.27
C HIS A 48 4.08 -19.16 0.26
N ASP A 49 3.35 -19.98 -0.49
CA ASP A 49 3.53 -21.42 -0.45
C ASP A 49 3.24 -21.94 -1.85
N SER A 50 4.29 -22.42 -2.52
CA SER A 50 4.28 -22.87 -3.90
C SER A 50 3.54 -24.18 -4.08
N VAL A 51 2.23 -24.14 -3.94
CA VAL A 51 1.34 -25.16 -4.48
C VAL A 51 0.87 -24.60 -5.82
N HIS A 52 1.29 -25.21 -6.93
CA HIS A 52 0.74 -24.95 -8.25
C HIS A 52 -0.73 -25.40 -8.28
N LEU A 53 -1.62 -24.51 -7.79
CA LEU A 53 -3.05 -24.71 -7.89
C LEU A 53 -3.44 -24.42 -9.36
N GLY A 54 -3.99 -25.43 -10.04
CA GLY A 54 -4.53 -25.24 -11.38
C GLY A 54 -5.73 -24.29 -11.37
N PRO A 55 -6.20 -23.81 -12.56
CA PRO A 55 -7.31 -22.83 -12.65
C PRO A 55 -8.59 -23.31 -11.97
N HIS A 56 -8.76 -24.60 -11.75
CA HIS A 56 -9.93 -25.20 -11.07
C HIS A 56 -9.97 -24.98 -9.56
N THR A 57 -8.87 -24.54 -8.96
CA THR A 57 -8.76 -24.28 -7.50
C THR A 57 -8.50 -22.81 -7.20
N ALA A 58 -8.39 -21.96 -8.23
CA ALA A 58 -8.20 -20.54 -8.07
C ALA A 58 -9.49 -19.87 -7.52
N GLN A 59 -9.36 -19.05 -6.48
CA GLN A 59 -10.49 -18.27 -5.95
C GLN A 59 -10.99 -17.20 -6.91
N PHE A 60 -10.17 -16.81 -7.88
CA PHE A 60 -10.49 -15.81 -8.89
C PHE A 60 -9.75 -16.12 -10.19
N LEU A 61 -10.48 -16.00 -11.31
CA LEU A 61 -9.94 -16.10 -12.66
C LEU A 61 -10.10 -14.75 -13.37
N PRO A 62 -9.01 -14.09 -13.80
CA PRO A 62 -9.09 -12.84 -14.55
C PRO A 62 -9.85 -13.00 -15.88
N PRO A 63 -10.40 -11.89 -16.44
CA PRO A 63 -11.00 -11.90 -17.76
C PRO A 63 -10.03 -12.39 -18.85
N HIS A 64 -10.59 -12.95 -19.92
CA HIS A 64 -9.81 -13.31 -21.11
C HIS A 64 -9.05 -12.10 -21.66
N HIS A 65 -7.82 -12.32 -22.18
CA HIS A 65 -6.94 -11.23 -22.60
C HIS A 65 -7.54 -10.32 -23.68
N ASP A 66 -8.41 -10.84 -24.57
CA ASP A 66 -9.12 -10.04 -25.60
C ASP A 66 -10.02 -8.97 -25.01
N ARG A 67 -10.51 -9.16 -23.78
CA ARG A 67 -11.39 -8.22 -23.11
C ARG A 67 -10.66 -7.15 -22.30
N VAL A 68 -9.35 -7.33 -22.08
CA VAL A 68 -8.58 -6.44 -21.20
C VAL A 68 -8.60 -5.00 -21.71
N SER A 69 -8.44 -4.77 -23.02
CA SER A 69 -8.41 -3.42 -23.60
C SER A 69 -9.73 -2.69 -23.36
N GLU A 70 -10.87 -3.31 -23.67
CA GLU A 70 -12.21 -2.74 -23.46
C GLU A 70 -12.46 -2.41 -21.99
N LEU A 71 -12.10 -3.33 -21.08
CA LEU A 71 -12.29 -3.15 -19.64
C LEU A 71 -11.38 -2.05 -19.07
N MET A 72 -10.18 -1.87 -19.63
CA MET A 72 -9.29 -0.77 -19.25
C MET A 72 -9.81 0.57 -19.75
N ASP A 73 -10.41 0.64 -20.94
CA ASP A 73 -11.04 1.84 -21.47
C ASP A 73 -12.21 2.27 -20.57
N ASP A 74 -13.04 1.31 -20.13
CA ASP A 74 -14.12 1.56 -19.16
C ASP A 74 -13.59 2.03 -17.80
N LEU A 75 -12.52 1.43 -17.28
CA LEU A 75 -11.85 1.89 -16.06
C LEU A 75 -11.37 3.34 -16.19
N VAL A 76 -10.76 3.71 -17.32
CA VAL A 76 -10.28 5.08 -17.57
C VAL A 76 -11.45 6.05 -17.63
N ALA A 77 -12.54 5.68 -18.31
CA ALA A 77 -13.76 6.49 -18.35
C ALA A 77 -14.35 6.67 -16.95
N PHE A 78 -14.45 5.61 -16.14
CA PHE A 78 -14.90 5.69 -14.76
C PHE A 78 -14.01 6.55 -13.88
N ALA A 79 -12.67 6.39 -13.97
CA ALA A 79 -11.70 7.14 -13.18
C ALA A 79 -11.68 8.65 -13.54
N SER A 80 -12.15 9.01 -14.74
CA SER A 80 -12.22 10.40 -15.23
C SER A 80 -13.49 11.14 -14.83
N ARG A 81 -14.45 10.49 -14.15
CA ARG A 81 -15.69 11.13 -13.68
C ARG A 81 -15.40 12.12 -12.57
N ASP A 82 -16.23 13.15 -12.46
CA ASP A 82 -16.17 14.23 -11.47
C ASP A 82 -17.44 14.36 -10.59
N ASP A 83 -18.45 13.51 -10.86
CA ASP A 83 -19.74 13.49 -10.19
C ASP A 83 -19.80 12.56 -8.96
N LEU A 84 -18.71 11.87 -8.63
CA LEU A 84 -18.63 10.92 -7.52
C LEU A 84 -17.73 11.43 -6.39
N PRO A 85 -17.99 11.02 -5.13
CA PRO A 85 -17.05 11.25 -4.04
C PRO A 85 -15.69 10.59 -4.36
N LEU A 86 -14.65 11.41 -4.48
CA LEU A 86 -13.32 11.00 -4.94
C LEU A 86 -12.79 9.72 -4.27
N PHE A 87 -12.95 9.61 -2.95
CA PHE A 87 -12.43 8.46 -2.22
C PHE A 87 -13.17 7.16 -2.60
N ALA A 88 -14.50 7.21 -2.71
CA ALA A 88 -15.30 6.05 -3.13
C ALA A 88 -14.99 5.67 -4.57
N GLN A 89 -14.91 6.65 -5.48
CA GLN A 89 -14.49 6.45 -6.87
C GLN A 89 -13.10 5.78 -6.93
N THR A 90 -12.13 6.26 -6.16
CA THR A 90 -10.77 5.70 -6.15
C THR A 90 -10.76 4.25 -5.62
N ALA A 91 -11.56 3.93 -4.60
CA ALA A 91 -11.67 2.57 -4.07
C ALA A 91 -12.30 1.61 -5.09
N ILE A 92 -13.34 2.06 -5.79
CA ILE A 92 -14.00 1.29 -6.87
C ILE A 92 -13.05 1.09 -8.05
N ALA A 93 -12.36 2.14 -8.51
CA ALA A 93 -11.39 2.05 -9.59
C ALA A 93 -10.24 1.07 -9.26
N HIS A 94 -9.78 1.06 -8.01
CA HIS A 94 -8.80 0.09 -7.54
C HIS A 94 -9.33 -1.34 -7.61
N ALA A 95 -10.56 -1.59 -7.14
CA ALA A 95 -11.18 -2.91 -7.20
C ALA A 95 -11.43 -3.38 -8.64
N GLN A 96 -11.84 -2.46 -9.52
CA GLN A 96 -12.00 -2.74 -10.95
C GLN A 96 -10.68 -3.14 -11.58
N PHE A 97 -9.59 -2.40 -11.31
CA PHE A 97 -8.26 -2.72 -11.80
C PHE A 97 -7.76 -4.09 -11.31
N GLU A 98 -7.92 -4.39 -10.01
CA GLU A 98 -7.57 -5.70 -9.44
C GLU A 98 -8.43 -6.84 -10.00
N THR A 99 -9.63 -6.54 -10.49
CA THR A 99 -10.54 -7.49 -11.13
C THR A 99 -10.18 -7.70 -12.62
N ILE A 100 -9.80 -6.66 -13.34
CA ILE A 100 -9.31 -6.76 -14.73
C ILE A 100 -7.99 -7.53 -14.78
N HIS A 101 -7.12 -7.27 -13.82
CA HIS A 101 -5.81 -7.93 -13.66
C HIS A 101 -4.98 -7.97 -14.95
N PRO A 102 -4.68 -6.78 -15.55
CA PRO A 102 -4.21 -6.69 -16.94
C PRO A 102 -2.79 -7.21 -17.18
N PHE A 103 -1.99 -7.38 -16.14
CA PHE A 103 -0.58 -7.79 -16.27
C PHE A 103 -0.34 -9.20 -15.76
N PRO A 104 0.66 -9.90 -16.31
CA PRO A 104 1.10 -11.21 -15.78
C PRO A 104 1.63 -11.12 -14.34
N ASP A 105 2.31 -10.00 -13.98
CA ASP A 105 2.81 -9.70 -12.64
C ASP A 105 2.68 -8.21 -12.33
N GLY A 106 2.64 -7.88 -11.03
CA GLY A 106 2.69 -6.50 -10.56
C GLY A 106 1.34 -5.78 -10.48
N ASN A 107 0.20 -6.45 -10.74
CA ASN A 107 -1.12 -5.82 -10.69
C ASN A 107 -1.35 -5.09 -9.37
N GLY A 108 -1.10 -5.72 -8.23
CA GLY A 108 -1.26 -5.08 -6.93
C GLY A 108 -0.37 -3.84 -6.73
N ARG A 109 0.84 -3.79 -7.33
CA ARG A 109 1.70 -2.59 -7.30
C ARG A 109 1.10 -1.48 -8.15
N VAL A 110 0.65 -1.80 -9.35
CA VAL A 110 0.04 -0.83 -10.28
C VAL A 110 -1.32 -0.36 -9.75
N GLY A 111 -2.17 -1.25 -9.23
CA GLY A 111 -3.45 -0.88 -8.62
C GLY A 111 -3.29 0.09 -7.44
N ARG A 112 -2.28 -0.12 -6.59
CA ARG A 112 -1.96 0.83 -5.52
C ARG A 112 -1.38 2.14 -6.05
N ALA A 113 -0.61 2.13 -7.14
CA ALA A 113 -0.13 3.35 -7.79
C ALA A 113 -1.29 4.14 -8.41
N LEU A 114 -2.24 3.47 -9.06
CA LEU A 114 -3.48 4.08 -9.56
C LEU A 114 -4.26 4.75 -8.43
N PHE A 115 -4.45 4.05 -7.29
CA PHE A 115 -5.09 4.61 -6.11
C PHE A 115 -4.44 5.92 -5.66
N GLN A 116 -3.11 5.94 -5.52
CA GLN A 116 -2.37 7.15 -5.13
C GLN A 116 -2.48 8.27 -6.19
N ALA A 117 -2.40 7.92 -7.46
CA ALA A 117 -2.50 8.87 -8.57
C ALA A 117 -3.86 9.57 -8.58
N MET A 118 -4.96 8.84 -8.38
CA MET A 118 -6.31 9.41 -8.31
C MET A 118 -6.49 10.33 -7.10
N LEU A 119 -6.02 9.93 -5.90
CA LEU A 119 -6.06 10.78 -4.71
C LEU A 119 -5.28 12.09 -4.92
N ARG A 120 -4.13 12.01 -5.61
CA ARG A 120 -3.30 13.17 -5.90
C ARG A 120 -3.92 14.08 -6.96
N ALA A 121 -4.46 13.51 -8.04
CA ALA A 121 -5.16 14.25 -9.10
C ALA A 121 -6.37 14.99 -8.54
N GLY A 122 -7.14 14.35 -7.66
CA GLY A 122 -8.26 14.95 -6.95
C GLY A 122 -7.88 15.84 -5.77
N LYS A 123 -6.58 16.13 -5.57
CA LYS A 123 -6.04 17.02 -4.53
C LYS A 123 -6.36 16.61 -3.09
N LEU A 124 -6.71 15.36 -2.85
CA LEU A 124 -6.88 14.83 -1.49
C LEU A 124 -5.52 14.60 -0.80
N THR A 125 -4.49 14.28 -1.59
CA THR A 125 -3.09 14.22 -1.13
C THR A 125 -2.23 15.12 -2.01
N HIS A 126 -1.16 15.73 -1.43
CA HIS A 126 -0.26 16.62 -2.18
C HIS A 126 1.15 16.05 -2.24
N ASN A 127 1.84 16.00 -1.11
CA ASN A 127 3.24 15.59 -1.01
C ASN A 127 3.45 14.26 -0.28
N VAL A 128 2.37 13.62 0.16
CA VAL A 128 2.40 12.38 0.93
C VAL A 128 1.52 11.32 0.25
N ALA A 129 2.02 10.11 0.16
CA ALA A 129 1.22 8.96 -0.22
C ALA A 129 0.57 8.35 1.03
N VAL A 130 -0.71 7.96 0.92
CA VAL A 130 -1.39 7.20 1.99
C VAL A 130 -0.86 5.76 1.95
N PRO A 131 -0.21 5.25 3.01
CA PRO A 131 0.36 3.90 2.99
C PRO A 131 -0.73 2.82 3.14
N VAL A 132 -1.71 2.81 2.22
CA VAL A 132 -2.87 1.89 2.24
C VAL A 132 -2.44 0.43 2.35
N SER A 133 -1.34 0.06 1.69
CA SER A 133 -0.79 -1.30 1.79
C SER A 133 -0.50 -1.71 3.24
N ALA A 134 0.01 -0.79 4.07
CA ALA A 134 0.26 -1.05 5.48
C ALA A 134 -1.05 -1.24 6.27
N GLY A 135 -2.12 -0.55 5.87
CA GLY A 135 -3.45 -0.75 6.43
C GLY A 135 -4.09 -2.06 5.99
N LEU A 136 -3.98 -2.42 4.71
CA LEU A 136 -4.53 -3.67 4.16
C LEU A 136 -3.82 -4.92 4.69
N LEU A 137 -2.54 -4.84 5.03
CA LEU A 137 -1.80 -5.94 5.66
C LEU A 137 -2.37 -6.33 7.03
N HIS A 138 -3.18 -5.46 7.65
CA HIS A 138 -3.82 -5.72 8.92
C HIS A 138 -4.88 -6.84 8.82
N ASP A 139 -5.67 -6.86 7.74
CA ASP A 139 -6.62 -7.93 7.43
C ASP A 139 -6.71 -8.17 5.92
N THR A 140 -5.79 -8.99 5.42
CA THR A 140 -5.76 -9.37 4.00
C THR A 140 -6.96 -10.24 3.61
N SER A 141 -7.51 -11.04 4.53
CA SER A 141 -8.69 -11.88 4.26
C SER A 141 -9.90 -11.02 3.99
N GLN A 142 -10.17 -10.02 4.86
CA GLN A 142 -11.27 -9.06 4.66
C GLN A 142 -11.11 -8.28 3.35
N TYR A 143 -9.89 -7.92 2.96
CA TYR A 143 -9.64 -7.26 1.69
C TYR A 143 -10.02 -8.16 0.50
N PHE A 144 -9.62 -9.44 0.48
CA PHE A 144 -10.00 -10.37 -0.59
C PHE A 144 -11.50 -10.67 -0.61
N GLU A 145 -12.14 -10.80 0.55
CA GLU A 145 -13.60 -10.92 0.65
C GLU A 145 -14.31 -9.69 0.07
N SER A 146 -13.79 -8.49 0.32
CA SER A 146 -14.36 -7.26 -0.23
C SER A 146 -14.18 -7.14 -1.76
N LEU A 147 -13.09 -7.67 -2.33
CA LEU A 147 -12.92 -7.80 -3.78
C LEU A 147 -13.91 -8.81 -4.37
N ASN A 148 -14.17 -9.92 -3.69
CA ASN A 148 -15.15 -10.91 -4.14
C ASN A 148 -16.59 -10.33 -4.08
N ALA A 149 -16.92 -9.58 -3.04
CA ALA A 149 -18.19 -8.87 -2.96
C ALA A 149 -18.35 -7.86 -4.12
N TYR A 150 -17.30 -7.09 -4.42
CA TYR A 150 -17.27 -6.19 -5.57
C TYR A 150 -17.56 -6.92 -6.88
N ARG A 151 -16.94 -8.07 -7.12
CA ARG A 151 -17.16 -8.92 -8.32
C ARG A 151 -18.59 -9.44 -8.41
N SER A 152 -19.25 -9.60 -7.27
CA SER A 152 -20.65 -10.02 -7.17
C SER A 152 -21.64 -8.85 -7.25
N GLY A 153 -21.17 -7.60 -7.41
CA GLY A 153 -22.00 -6.40 -7.55
C GLY A 153 -22.17 -5.56 -6.28
N ASP A 154 -21.63 -5.99 -5.12
CA ASP A 154 -21.68 -5.22 -3.89
C ASP A 154 -20.39 -4.38 -3.72
N ILE A 155 -20.52 -3.05 -3.92
CA ILE A 155 -19.42 -2.10 -3.82
C ILE A 155 -19.13 -1.62 -2.39
N ALA A 156 -20.07 -1.81 -1.45
CA ALA A 156 -19.94 -1.22 -0.13
C ALA A 156 -18.77 -1.82 0.69
N PRO A 157 -18.50 -3.14 0.66
CA PRO A 157 -17.40 -3.74 1.41
C PRO A 157 -16.03 -3.22 0.97
N ILE A 158 -15.77 -3.04 -0.32
CA ILE A 158 -14.45 -2.57 -0.77
C ILE A 158 -14.21 -1.11 -0.40
N ILE A 159 -15.23 -0.24 -0.49
CA ILE A 159 -15.12 1.15 -0.06
C ILE A 159 -14.79 1.21 1.44
N ARG A 160 -15.48 0.41 2.25
CA ARG A 160 -15.25 0.33 3.71
C ARG A 160 -13.86 -0.21 4.03
N SER A 161 -13.45 -1.32 3.43
CA SER A 161 -12.14 -1.94 3.65
C SER A 161 -10.99 -0.98 3.33
N ILE A 162 -11.06 -0.28 2.18
CA ILE A 162 -10.05 0.71 1.78
C ILE A 162 -10.08 1.93 2.71
N ALA A 163 -11.25 2.37 3.18
CA ALA A 163 -11.35 3.48 4.13
C ALA A 163 -10.71 3.13 5.48
N GLU A 164 -11.06 2.00 6.06
CA GLU A 164 -10.49 1.50 7.31
C GLU A 164 -8.98 1.34 7.22
N ALA A 165 -8.48 0.73 6.14
CA ALA A 165 -7.05 0.62 5.87
C ALA A 165 -6.35 1.98 5.75
N SER A 166 -6.99 2.96 5.10
CA SER A 166 -6.45 4.31 4.97
C SER A 166 -6.38 5.05 6.30
N PHE A 167 -7.42 4.96 7.13
CA PHE A 167 -7.41 5.56 8.47
C PHE A 167 -6.37 4.90 9.38
N ALA A 168 -6.27 3.57 9.36
CA ALA A 168 -5.26 2.83 10.12
C ALA A 168 -3.84 3.24 9.68
N ALA A 169 -3.61 3.36 8.37
CA ALA A 169 -2.33 3.77 7.81
C ALA A 169 -1.95 5.22 8.21
N VAL A 170 -2.90 6.16 8.15
CA VAL A 170 -2.68 7.55 8.58
C VAL A 170 -2.39 7.60 10.09
N HIS A 171 -3.14 6.87 10.90
CA HIS A 171 -2.89 6.80 12.35
C HIS A 171 -1.49 6.27 12.66
N ASN A 172 -1.10 5.14 12.05
CA ASN A 172 0.25 4.57 12.23
C ASN A 172 1.34 5.52 11.71
N GLY A 173 1.10 6.21 10.59
CA GLY A 173 2.01 7.22 10.05
C GLY A 173 2.23 8.40 10.98
N ARG A 174 1.17 8.87 11.67
CA ARG A 174 1.30 9.93 12.70
C ARG A 174 2.17 9.50 13.87
N ILE A 175 2.02 8.25 14.32
CA ILE A 175 2.88 7.70 15.37
C ILE A 175 4.34 7.67 14.89
N LEU A 176 4.61 7.23 13.66
CA LEU A 176 5.96 7.24 13.08
C LEU A 176 6.58 8.65 13.11
N VAL A 177 5.83 9.68 12.74
CA VAL A 177 6.32 11.07 12.76
C VAL A 177 6.71 11.49 14.19
N LEU A 178 5.85 11.22 15.18
CA LEU A 178 6.14 11.54 16.58
C LEU A 178 7.35 10.77 17.12
N ASP A 179 7.50 9.50 16.76
CA ASP A 179 8.65 8.68 17.14
C ASP A 179 9.95 9.27 16.54
N LEU A 180 9.92 9.66 15.25
CA LEU A 180 11.07 10.30 14.59
C LEU A 180 11.41 11.68 15.16
N GLU A 181 10.41 12.48 15.53
CA GLU A 181 10.62 13.74 16.23
C GLU A 181 11.27 13.52 17.59
N THR A 182 10.84 12.50 18.33
CA THR A 182 11.43 12.10 19.61
C THR A 182 12.91 11.73 19.45
N VAL A 183 13.23 10.91 18.45
CA VAL A 183 14.61 10.56 18.11
C VAL A 183 15.42 11.81 17.78
N GLN A 184 14.87 12.73 16.99
CA GLN A 184 15.57 13.96 16.63
C GLN A 184 15.84 14.85 17.84
N VAL A 185 14.91 14.98 18.77
CA VAL A 185 15.07 15.76 20.02
C VAL A 185 16.16 15.14 20.88
N ASP A 186 16.13 13.83 21.09
CA ASP A 186 17.14 13.09 21.85
C ASP A 186 18.53 13.24 21.25
N TRP A 187 18.67 13.07 19.94
CA TRP A 187 19.95 13.27 19.25
C TRP A 187 20.49 14.69 19.42
N ARG A 188 19.61 15.71 19.32
CA ARG A 188 20.02 17.12 19.54
C ARG A 188 20.55 17.35 20.95
N GLY A 189 19.99 16.65 21.96
CA GLY A 189 20.49 16.71 23.33
C GLY A 189 21.86 16.07 23.53
N ARG A 190 22.20 15.03 22.75
CA ARG A 190 23.47 14.32 22.78
C ARG A 190 24.58 15.01 21.97
N ILE A 191 24.22 15.83 20.98
CA ILE A 191 25.19 16.46 20.06
C ILE A 191 25.69 17.79 20.62
N ASN A 192 26.98 17.85 20.92
CA ASN A 192 27.65 19.11 21.27
C ASN A 192 28.21 19.79 20.01
N ALA A 193 27.36 20.56 19.31
CA ALA A 193 27.73 21.32 18.13
C ALA A 193 26.86 22.58 17.98
N ARG A 194 27.34 23.58 17.22
CA ARG A 194 26.54 24.77 16.88
C ARG A 194 25.33 24.36 16.03
N ARG A 195 24.17 25.00 16.24
CA ARG A 195 22.90 24.66 15.57
C ARG A 195 22.98 24.62 14.04
N ASP A 196 23.77 25.49 13.42
CA ASP A 196 23.90 25.58 11.94
C ASP A 196 25.07 24.74 11.39
N SER A 197 25.67 23.88 12.21
CA SER A 197 26.77 23.04 11.78
C SER A 197 26.35 21.93 10.82
N ALA A 198 27.31 21.43 10.02
CA ALA A 198 27.10 20.27 9.16
C ALA A 198 26.57 19.05 9.94
N VAL A 199 26.91 18.94 11.25
CA VAL A 199 26.43 17.86 12.12
C VAL A 199 24.91 17.90 12.28
N HIS A 200 24.32 19.07 12.62
CA HIS A 200 22.87 19.21 12.77
C HIS A 200 22.12 19.11 11.44
N ARG A 201 22.72 19.55 10.33
CA ARG A 201 22.15 19.33 8.99
C ARG A 201 22.12 17.85 8.64
N LEU A 202 23.18 17.10 9.00
CA LEU A 202 23.25 15.66 8.78
C LEU A 202 22.19 14.89 9.59
N VAL A 203 21.83 15.33 10.79
CA VAL A 203 20.69 14.79 11.55
C VAL A 203 19.40 14.81 10.71
N GLY A 204 19.10 15.91 10.03
CA GLY A 204 17.93 16.01 9.16
C GLY A 204 17.99 15.07 7.95
N VAL A 205 19.19 14.79 7.42
CA VAL A 205 19.39 13.79 6.35
C VAL A 205 19.11 12.38 6.88
N LEU A 206 19.63 12.03 8.06
CA LEU A 206 19.51 10.70 8.64
C LEU A 206 18.08 10.26 8.94
N LEU A 207 17.16 11.20 9.19
CA LEU A 207 15.74 10.89 9.34
C LEU A 207 15.09 10.39 8.03
N ARG A 208 15.65 10.75 6.88
CA ARG A 208 15.18 10.34 5.55
C ARG A 208 16.01 9.19 4.98
N GLN A 209 17.31 9.16 5.32
CA GLN A 209 18.28 8.20 4.82
C GLN A 209 19.13 7.69 5.99
N PRO A 210 18.62 6.69 6.74
CA PRO A 210 19.28 6.21 7.96
C PRO A 210 20.58 5.43 7.72
N VAL A 211 20.87 5.08 6.48
CA VAL A 211 22.12 4.40 6.06
C VAL A 211 22.87 5.34 5.13
N ILE A 212 24.12 5.70 5.48
CA ILE A 212 24.87 6.70 4.73
C ILE A 212 26.36 6.41 4.68
N GLY A 213 26.98 6.74 3.54
CA GLY A 213 28.43 6.79 3.38
C GLY A 213 28.95 8.24 3.32
N ALA A 214 30.25 8.46 3.50
CA ALA A 214 30.84 9.79 3.52
C ALA A 214 30.62 10.59 2.22
N ALA A 215 30.66 9.94 1.05
CA ALA A 215 30.40 10.60 -0.23
C ALA A 215 28.94 11.07 -0.35
N ALA A 216 27.96 10.25 0.06
CA ALA A 216 26.55 10.62 0.07
C ALA A 216 26.29 11.76 1.07
N ALA A 217 26.88 11.69 2.27
CA ALA A 217 26.78 12.76 3.25
C ALA A 217 27.36 14.09 2.72
N ALA A 218 28.48 14.04 2.02
CA ALA A 218 29.11 15.21 1.41
C ALA A 218 28.19 15.84 0.37
N ALA A 219 27.58 15.03 -0.51
CA ALA A 219 26.62 15.49 -1.53
C ALA A 219 25.37 16.14 -0.91
N GLU A 220 24.75 15.48 0.09
CA GLU A 220 23.55 15.99 0.78
C GLU A 220 23.82 17.31 1.54
N LEU A 221 25.01 17.45 2.11
CA LEU A 221 25.40 18.63 2.88
C LEU A 221 25.98 19.76 2.04
N GLY A 222 26.38 19.51 0.78
CA GLY A 222 27.09 20.46 -0.06
C GLY A 222 28.49 20.82 0.49
N VAL A 223 29.21 19.84 1.07
CA VAL A 223 30.54 20.03 1.67
C VAL A 223 31.55 19.04 1.11
N SER A 224 32.84 19.25 1.41
CA SER A 224 33.86 18.26 1.06
C SER A 224 33.65 16.94 1.82
N THR A 225 34.13 15.82 1.25
CA THR A 225 34.07 14.49 1.88
C THR A 225 34.81 14.50 3.23
N VAL A 226 35.88 15.29 3.38
CA VAL A 226 36.61 15.45 4.65
C VAL A 226 35.70 16.08 5.72
N ASN A 227 34.99 17.17 5.37
CA ASN A 227 34.07 17.83 6.31
C ASN A 227 32.85 16.96 6.63
N ALA A 228 32.33 16.20 5.67
CA ALA A 228 31.29 15.22 5.92
C ALA A 228 31.77 14.11 6.88
N GLN A 229 32.99 13.63 6.71
CA GLN A 229 33.56 12.63 7.62
C GLN A 229 33.69 13.17 9.06
N VAL A 230 34.15 14.42 9.24
CA VAL A 230 34.20 15.07 10.56
C VAL A 230 32.79 15.15 11.18
N ALA A 231 31.76 15.45 10.40
CA ALA A 231 30.38 15.45 10.89
C ALA A 231 29.92 14.05 11.32
N ILE A 232 30.22 13.04 10.51
CA ILE A 232 29.95 11.63 10.81
C ILE A 232 30.63 11.19 12.11
N ASP A 233 31.94 11.47 12.25
CA ASP A 233 32.69 11.08 13.43
C ASP A 233 32.12 11.70 14.72
N ARG A 234 31.64 12.94 14.66
CA ARG A 234 30.92 13.57 15.79
C ARG A 234 29.62 12.86 16.11
N LEU A 235 28.87 12.42 15.11
CA LEU A 235 27.62 11.67 15.32
C LEU A 235 27.89 10.25 15.85
N VAL A 236 29.00 9.64 15.47
CA VAL A 236 29.45 8.36 16.05
C VAL A 236 29.81 8.55 17.52
N ASN A 237 30.57 9.62 17.87
CA ASN A 237 30.93 9.91 19.25
C ASN A 237 29.72 10.28 20.13
N ALA A 238 28.62 10.79 19.52
CA ALA A 238 27.36 11.07 20.19
C ALA A 238 26.39 9.85 20.21
N ASP A 239 26.86 8.68 19.78
CA ASP A 239 26.05 7.44 19.66
C ASP A 239 24.77 7.61 18.82
N VAL A 240 24.84 8.45 17.79
CA VAL A 240 23.78 8.64 16.78
C VAL A 240 24.00 7.71 15.59
N LEU A 241 25.25 7.51 15.20
CA LEU A 241 25.66 6.65 14.09
C LEU A 241 26.54 5.50 14.57
N THR A 242 26.34 4.34 13.97
CA THR A 242 27.23 3.17 14.16
C THR A 242 27.76 2.73 12.81
N GLN A 243 29.06 2.49 12.71
CA GLN A 243 29.66 1.90 11.51
C GLN A 243 29.22 0.44 11.38
N ILE A 244 28.72 0.06 10.19
CA ILE A 244 28.24 -1.31 9.90
C ILE A 244 29.13 -2.09 8.93
N THR A 245 30.22 -1.47 8.42
CA THR A 245 31.21 -2.11 7.55
C THR A 245 32.53 -2.26 8.30
N ASP A 246 33.20 -3.41 8.17
CA ASP A 246 34.47 -3.69 8.87
C ASP A 246 35.70 -3.02 8.22
N GLY A 247 35.58 -2.49 7.01
CA GLY A 247 36.67 -1.93 6.23
C GLY A 247 37.04 -0.49 6.55
N ARG A 248 38.29 -0.09 6.19
CA ARG A 248 38.68 1.33 6.19
C ARG A 248 38.26 2.09 4.95
N ARG A 249 37.88 1.40 3.86
CA ARG A 249 37.36 1.98 2.60
C ARG A 249 35.87 1.72 2.48
N ASN A 250 35.14 2.62 1.83
CA ASN A 250 33.69 2.51 1.60
C ASN A 250 32.90 2.27 2.88
N ARG A 251 33.26 2.99 3.95
CA ARG A 251 32.58 2.88 5.23
C ARG A 251 31.13 3.33 5.11
N ILE A 252 30.23 2.57 5.72
CA ILE A 252 28.80 2.84 5.82
C ILE A 252 28.42 2.93 7.30
N TRP A 253 27.58 3.89 7.61
CA TRP A 253 27.07 4.13 8.95
C TRP A 253 25.54 4.01 8.96
N LEU A 254 25.02 3.57 10.09
CA LEU A 254 23.61 3.31 10.35
C LEU A 254 23.14 4.16 11.52
N ALA A 255 22.01 4.84 11.35
CA ALA A 255 21.23 5.49 12.39
C ALA A 255 20.27 4.47 13.01
N LYS A 256 20.71 3.73 14.03
CA LYS A 256 19.98 2.60 14.63
C LYS A 256 18.60 3.01 15.16
N ASP A 257 18.49 4.20 15.77
CA ASP A 257 17.24 4.67 16.35
C ASP A 257 16.16 4.87 15.28
N VAL A 258 16.53 5.39 14.11
CA VAL A 258 15.59 5.55 12.98
C VAL A 258 15.14 4.19 12.45
N VAL A 259 16.08 3.25 12.27
CA VAL A 259 15.74 1.90 11.79
C VAL A 259 14.82 1.21 12.78
N ARG A 260 15.09 1.29 14.09
CA ARG A 260 14.20 0.74 15.12
C ARG A 260 12.77 1.32 15.02
N VAL A 261 12.64 2.63 14.84
CA VAL A 261 11.32 3.29 14.69
C VAL A 261 10.61 2.81 13.42
N LEU A 262 11.34 2.62 12.31
CA LEU A 262 10.80 2.08 11.07
C LEU A 262 10.35 0.61 11.22
N ASP A 263 11.12 -0.20 11.94
CA ASP A 263 10.77 -1.59 12.25
C ASP A 263 9.51 -1.66 13.13
N GLU A 264 9.40 -0.80 14.13
CA GLU A 264 8.22 -0.67 14.98
C GLU A 264 6.98 -0.23 14.18
N PHE A 265 7.15 0.72 13.23
CA PHE A 265 6.09 1.10 12.29
C PHE A 265 5.62 -0.11 11.47
N GLY A 266 6.54 -0.90 10.91
CA GLY A 266 6.23 -2.11 10.17
C GLY A 266 5.54 -3.19 11.03
N ALA A 267 5.99 -3.35 12.28
CA ALA A 267 5.38 -4.29 13.22
C ALA A 267 3.95 -3.88 13.61
N ARG A 268 3.68 -2.57 13.81
CA ARG A 268 2.33 -2.06 14.07
C ARG A 268 1.38 -2.34 12.90
N ALA A 269 1.85 -2.20 11.66
CA ALA A 269 1.06 -2.48 10.46
C ALA A 269 0.64 -3.96 10.33
N LYS A 270 1.42 -4.90 10.88
CA LYS A 270 1.16 -6.34 10.81
C LYS A 270 0.31 -6.88 11.97
N ARG A 271 0.13 -6.12 13.07
CA ARG A 271 -0.62 -6.61 14.24
C ARG A 271 -2.11 -6.58 13.95
N ARG A 272 -2.76 -7.75 13.96
CA ARG A 272 -4.21 -7.86 14.09
C ARG A 272 -4.63 -7.30 15.46
N ARG A 273 -5.67 -6.46 15.48
CA ARG A 273 -6.38 -6.10 16.71
C ARG A 273 -7.32 -7.22 17.11
#